data_a10752b8278d39ecca5ed35b6a711563
#
_entry.id   a10752b8278d39ecca5ed35b6a711563
#
_cell.length_a   1.000
_cell.length_b   1.000
_cell.length_c   1.000
_cell.angle_alpha   90.00
_cell.angle_beta   90.00
_cell.angle_gamma   90.00
#
_symmetry.space_group_name_H-M   'P 1'
#
loop_
_entity.id
_entity.type
_entity.pdbx_description
1 polymer ?
#
loop_
_entity_poly.entity_id
_entity_poly.type
_entity_poly.pdbx_seq_one_letter_code
_entity_poly.pdbx_strand_id
1 'polypeptide(L)'
;MVEDILAPGLRVVFCGINPGLSSAGTGFPFAHPANRFWKVIYQAGFTDRQLKPQEAQHLLDYRCGVTKLVDRPTVQANEVSKQELHAGGRKLIEKIEDYQPQALAILGKQAYEQGFSQRGAQWGKQTLTIGSTQIWVLPNPSGLSRVSLEKLVEAYRELD
;
A
#
# COMPACT_ATOMS: atom_id res chain seq x y z
N MET A 1 -10.08 -11.31 -9.05
CA MET A 1 -9.48 -9.96 -9.02
C MET A 1 -9.50 -9.43 -7.60
N VAL A 2 -8.44 -8.76 -7.19
CA VAL A 2 -8.38 -8.12 -5.86
C VAL A 2 -8.99 -6.73 -5.99
N GLU A 3 -10.08 -6.50 -5.27
CA GLU A 3 -10.75 -5.20 -5.28
C GLU A 3 -10.14 -4.25 -4.25
N ASP A 4 -10.24 -2.95 -4.53
CA ASP A 4 -9.84 -1.93 -3.58
C ASP A 4 -10.80 -1.91 -2.38
N ILE A 5 -10.28 -1.50 -1.23
CA ILE A 5 -11.07 -1.27 -0.02
C ILE A 5 -10.95 0.22 0.29
N LEU A 6 -11.98 0.98 -0.10
CA LEU A 6 -11.95 2.44 -0.04
C LEU A 6 -13.27 2.98 0.48
N ALA A 7 -13.18 4.13 1.14
CA ALA A 7 -14.31 4.94 1.57
C ALA A 7 -13.84 6.39 1.68
N PRO A 8 -14.76 7.36 1.62
CA PRO A 8 -14.36 8.78 1.72
C PRO A 8 -13.71 9.10 3.08
N GLY A 9 -12.68 9.93 3.05
CA GLY A 9 -12.08 10.51 4.25
C GLY A 9 -11.37 9.54 5.18
N LEU A 10 -10.85 8.43 4.67
CA LEU A 10 -10.11 7.49 5.49
C LEU A 10 -8.85 8.12 6.09
N ARG A 11 -8.40 7.60 7.22
CA ARG A 11 -7.17 8.02 7.86
C ARG A 11 -5.95 7.71 6.99
N VAL A 12 -5.90 6.52 6.44
CA VAL A 12 -4.82 6.08 5.56
C VAL A 12 -5.32 5.08 4.53
N VAL A 13 -4.78 5.19 3.31
CA VAL A 13 -4.92 4.18 2.27
C VAL A 13 -3.53 3.62 1.99
N PHE A 14 -3.37 2.31 2.17
CA PHE A 14 -2.13 1.62 1.83
C PHE A 14 -2.18 1.18 0.37
N CYS A 15 -1.16 1.52 -0.39
CA CYS A 15 -1.09 1.22 -1.82
C CYS A 15 0.03 0.22 -2.10
N GLY A 16 -0.35 -1.01 -2.43
CA GLY A 16 0.59 -2.02 -2.89
C GLY A 16 0.98 -1.77 -4.35
N ILE A 17 1.98 -2.52 -4.83
CA ILE A 17 2.45 -2.40 -6.21
C ILE A 17 1.44 -3.08 -7.14
N ASN A 18 1.19 -4.37 -6.92
CA ASN A 18 0.22 -5.16 -7.67
C ASN A 18 -0.10 -6.44 -6.89
N PRO A 19 -1.16 -7.16 -7.25
CA PRO A 19 -1.47 -8.43 -6.58
C PRO A 19 -0.39 -9.49 -6.88
N GLY A 20 -0.02 -10.25 -5.87
CA GLY A 20 0.70 -11.51 -6.09
C GLY A 20 -0.29 -12.59 -6.56
N LEU A 21 0.23 -13.75 -6.96
CA LEU A 21 -0.63 -14.85 -7.46
C LEU A 21 -1.59 -15.35 -6.37
N SER A 22 -1.15 -15.42 -5.12
CA SER A 22 -2.01 -15.84 -4.01
C SER A 22 -3.18 -14.88 -3.81
N SER A 23 -2.93 -13.56 -3.90
CA SER A 23 -3.97 -12.55 -3.77
C SER A 23 -4.94 -12.63 -4.94
N ALA A 24 -4.43 -12.76 -6.17
CA ALA A 24 -5.26 -12.89 -7.36
C ALA A 24 -6.15 -14.15 -7.30
N GLY A 25 -5.60 -15.26 -6.80
CA GLY A 25 -6.33 -16.51 -6.70
C GLY A 25 -7.42 -16.51 -5.63
N THR A 26 -7.23 -15.77 -4.54
CA THR A 26 -8.19 -15.72 -3.43
C THR A 26 -9.09 -14.49 -3.48
N GLY A 27 -8.69 -13.43 -4.19
CA GLY A 27 -9.38 -12.15 -4.19
C GLY A 27 -9.09 -11.27 -2.97
N PHE A 28 -8.18 -11.69 -2.08
CA PHE A 28 -7.87 -10.96 -0.86
C PHE A 28 -6.50 -10.28 -0.97
N PRO A 29 -6.35 -9.04 -0.46
CA PRO A 29 -5.08 -8.34 -0.52
C PRO A 29 -4.05 -8.94 0.43
N PHE A 30 -2.79 -8.91 0.02
CA PHE A 30 -1.65 -9.38 0.83
C PHE A 30 -1.86 -10.80 1.38
N ALA A 31 -2.34 -11.69 0.51
CA ALA A 31 -2.80 -13.03 0.92
C ALA A 31 -1.66 -14.06 1.05
N HIS A 32 -0.49 -13.80 0.47
CA HIS A 32 0.62 -14.76 0.56
C HIS A 32 1.04 -14.94 2.02
N PRO A 33 1.22 -16.18 2.50
CA PRO A 33 1.57 -16.42 3.90
C PRO A 33 2.84 -15.71 4.39
N ALA A 34 3.79 -15.45 3.49
CA ALA A 34 5.03 -14.75 3.82
C ALA A 34 4.87 -13.23 3.85
N ASN A 35 3.73 -12.68 3.41
CA ASN A 35 3.51 -11.25 3.44
C ASN A 35 3.23 -10.79 4.86
N ARG A 36 3.95 -9.77 5.30
CA ARG A 36 3.89 -9.29 6.69
C ARG A 36 2.96 -8.10 6.88
N PHE A 37 2.22 -7.68 5.85
CA PHE A 37 1.37 -6.49 5.91
C PHE A 37 0.43 -6.50 7.12
N TRP A 38 -0.33 -7.59 7.28
CA TRP A 38 -1.34 -7.67 8.35
C TRP A 38 -0.72 -7.61 9.73
N LYS A 39 0.43 -8.29 9.91
CA LYS A 39 1.17 -8.26 11.16
C LYS A 39 1.73 -6.87 11.44
N VAL A 40 2.29 -6.23 10.41
CA VAL A 40 2.92 -4.91 10.55
C VAL A 40 1.90 -3.86 10.97
N ILE A 41 0.75 -3.78 10.29
CA ILE A 41 -0.24 -2.74 10.63
C ILE A 41 -0.86 -2.97 12.01
N TYR A 42 -0.96 -4.22 12.44
CA TYR A 42 -1.39 -4.52 13.81
C TYR A 42 -0.34 -4.05 14.82
N GLN A 43 0.91 -4.45 14.65
CA GLN A 43 1.97 -4.08 15.59
C GLN A 43 2.28 -2.58 15.56
N ALA A 44 2.03 -1.91 14.45
CA ALA A 44 2.21 -0.46 14.34
C ALA A 44 1.04 0.34 14.92
N GLY A 45 -0.06 -0.31 15.30
CA GLY A 45 -1.16 0.33 16.01
C GLY A 45 -2.36 0.72 15.14
N PHE A 46 -2.39 0.33 13.87
CA PHE A 46 -3.51 0.69 12.99
C PHE A 46 -4.77 -0.10 13.28
N THR A 47 -4.62 -1.37 13.70
CA THR A 47 -5.74 -2.22 14.07
C THR A 47 -5.54 -2.74 15.50
N ASP A 48 -6.63 -3.07 16.18
CA ASP A 48 -6.56 -3.55 17.56
C ASP A 48 -6.38 -5.07 17.67
N ARG A 49 -6.41 -5.76 16.53
CA ARG A 49 -6.07 -7.17 16.40
C ARG A 49 -5.46 -7.42 15.03
N GLN A 50 -4.75 -8.51 14.89
CA GLN A 50 -4.19 -8.88 13.59
C GLN A 50 -5.30 -9.49 12.72
N LEU A 51 -5.67 -8.76 11.67
CA LEU A 51 -6.65 -9.24 10.69
C LEU A 51 -6.04 -10.30 9.79
N LYS A 52 -6.89 -11.17 9.27
CA LYS A 52 -6.54 -12.12 8.20
C LYS A 52 -6.88 -11.47 6.85
N PRO A 53 -6.23 -11.91 5.76
CA PRO A 53 -6.57 -11.36 4.43
C PRO A 53 -8.07 -11.41 4.10
N GLN A 54 -8.74 -12.50 4.46
CA GLN A 54 -10.18 -12.65 4.22
C GLN A 54 -11.04 -11.71 5.07
N GLU A 55 -10.45 -11.06 6.06
CA GLU A 55 -11.11 -10.08 6.92
C GLU A 55 -10.80 -8.64 6.48
N ALA A 56 -10.24 -8.47 5.29
CA ALA A 56 -9.73 -7.16 4.83
C ALA A 56 -10.76 -6.04 4.87
N GLN A 57 -12.05 -6.34 4.68
CA GLN A 57 -13.11 -5.32 4.75
C GLN A 57 -13.21 -4.67 6.13
N HIS A 58 -12.75 -5.34 7.18
CA HIS A 58 -12.73 -4.76 8.52
C HIS A 58 -11.72 -3.61 8.67
N LEU A 59 -10.83 -3.42 7.68
CA LEU A 59 -9.96 -2.23 7.67
C LEU A 59 -10.76 -0.93 7.75
N LEU A 60 -11.93 -0.90 7.14
CA LEU A 60 -12.79 0.30 7.17
C LEU A 60 -13.22 0.68 8.59
N ASP A 61 -13.35 -0.29 9.49
CA ASP A 61 -13.69 -0.04 10.90
C ASP A 61 -12.58 0.74 11.60
N TYR A 62 -11.34 0.65 11.10
CA TYR A 62 -10.19 1.37 11.63
C TYR A 62 -9.83 2.60 10.79
N ARG A 63 -10.71 2.98 9.87
CA ARG A 63 -10.51 4.09 8.94
C ARG A 63 -9.27 3.89 8.06
N CYS A 64 -9.00 2.64 7.69
CA CYS A 64 -7.92 2.25 6.80
C CYS A 64 -8.49 1.66 5.52
N GLY A 65 -7.75 1.83 4.42
CA GLY A 65 -8.11 1.24 3.14
C GLY A 65 -6.89 0.66 2.44
N VAL A 66 -7.14 -0.01 1.33
CA VAL A 66 -6.11 -0.64 0.51
C VAL A 66 -6.42 -0.44 -0.96
N THR A 67 -5.42 -0.10 -1.73
CA THR A 67 -5.47 -0.06 -3.19
C THR A 67 -4.14 -0.58 -3.76
N LYS A 68 -3.96 -0.51 -5.05
CA LYS A 68 -2.75 -0.94 -5.73
C LYS A 68 -2.48 -0.06 -6.93
N LEU A 69 -1.22 0.01 -7.37
CA LEU A 69 -0.83 0.77 -8.55
C LEU A 69 -1.22 0.06 -9.84
N VAL A 70 -1.04 -1.25 -9.90
CA VAL A 70 -1.26 -2.05 -11.11
C VAL A 70 -2.15 -3.24 -10.78
N ASP A 71 -3.13 -3.50 -11.65
CA ASP A 71 -4.07 -4.60 -11.44
C ASP A 71 -3.54 -5.96 -11.84
N ARG A 72 -2.58 -6.01 -12.77
CA ARG A 72 -2.04 -7.25 -13.32
C ARG A 72 -1.28 -8.04 -12.27
N PRO A 73 -1.67 -9.29 -11.96
CA PRO A 73 -0.93 -10.09 -10.99
C PRO A 73 0.37 -10.61 -11.56
N THR A 74 1.38 -10.72 -10.70
CA THR A 74 2.69 -11.29 -11.06
C THR A 74 3.22 -12.13 -9.91
N VAL A 75 4.25 -12.95 -10.18
CA VAL A 75 4.93 -13.71 -9.12
C VAL A 75 5.73 -12.76 -8.24
N GLN A 76 6.45 -11.82 -8.86
CA GLN A 76 7.25 -10.82 -8.15
C GLN A 76 6.89 -9.43 -8.64
N ALA A 77 6.93 -8.45 -7.73
CA ALA A 77 6.58 -7.07 -8.05
C ALA A 77 7.51 -6.46 -9.12
N ASN A 78 8.78 -6.91 -9.20
CA ASN A 78 9.72 -6.40 -10.20
C ASN A 78 9.40 -6.81 -11.63
N GLU A 79 8.40 -7.67 -11.84
CA GLU A 79 7.91 -8.02 -13.18
C GLU A 79 6.96 -6.94 -13.75
N VAL A 80 6.54 -5.99 -12.92
CA VAL A 80 5.72 -4.87 -13.38
C VAL A 80 6.63 -3.84 -14.05
N SER A 81 6.27 -3.42 -15.28
CA SER A 81 7.09 -2.48 -16.03
C SER A 81 6.99 -1.05 -15.50
N LYS A 82 7.99 -0.22 -15.83
CA LYS A 82 7.97 1.19 -15.49
C LYS A 82 6.76 1.91 -16.10
N GLN A 83 6.38 1.52 -17.32
CA GLN A 83 5.22 2.10 -18.01
C GLN A 83 3.93 1.77 -17.27
N GLU A 84 3.79 0.52 -16.79
CA GLU A 84 2.63 0.12 -16.00
C GLU A 84 2.55 0.90 -14.71
N LEU A 85 3.68 1.09 -14.03
CA LEU A 85 3.72 1.87 -12.79
C LEU A 85 3.35 3.33 -13.03
N HIS A 86 3.86 3.93 -14.11
CA HIS A 86 3.54 5.32 -14.45
C HIS A 86 2.05 5.50 -14.75
N ALA A 87 1.48 4.62 -15.55
CA ALA A 87 0.05 4.65 -15.85
C ALA A 87 -0.79 4.42 -14.58
N GLY A 88 -0.34 3.50 -13.73
CA GLY A 88 -0.99 3.23 -12.44
C GLY A 88 -0.95 4.42 -11.50
N GLY A 89 0.15 5.16 -11.49
CA GLY A 89 0.28 6.37 -10.68
C GLY A 89 -0.73 7.44 -11.07
N ARG A 90 -0.97 7.62 -12.35
CA ARG A 90 -1.97 8.57 -12.84
C ARG A 90 -3.38 8.19 -12.37
N LYS A 91 -3.73 6.91 -12.49
CA LYS A 91 -5.04 6.42 -12.04
C LYS A 91 -5.18 6.53 -10.52
N LEU A 92 -4.09 6.27 -9.81
CA LEU A 92 -4.07 6.38 -8.35
C LEU A 92 -4.35 7.81 -7.91
N ILE A 93 -3.73 8.79 -8.55
CA ILE A 93 -3.95 10.20 -8.22
C ILE A 93 -5.43 10.57 -8.35
N GLU A 94 -6.08 10.18 -9.45
CA GLU A 94 -7.51 10.44 -9.64
C GLU A 94 -8.35 9.78 -8.54
N LYS A 95 -8.03 8.54 -8.20
CA LYS A 95 -8.71 7.79 -7.15
C LYS A 95 -8.58 8.49 -5.80
N ILE A 96 -7.38 8.95 -5.46
CA ILE A 96 -7.12 9.62 -4.18
C ILE A 96 -7.80 10.99 -4.14
N GLU A 97 -7.87 11.69 -5.27
CA GLU A 97 -8.63 12.94 -5.35
C GLU A 97 -10.11 12.71 -5.06
N ASP A 98 -10.67 11.61 -5.53
CA ASP A 98 -12.07 11.26 -5.30
C ASP A 98 -12.36 10.91 -3.84
N TYR A 99 -11.52 10.12 -3.21
CA TYR A 99 -11.77 9.62 -1.85
C TYR A 99 -11.17 10.48 -0.74
N GLN A 100 -10.18 11.27 -1.04
CA GLN A 100 -9.56 12.25 -0.12
C GLN A 100 -9.17 11.68 1.24
N PRO A 101 -8.36 10.60 1.29
CA PRO A 101 -7.84 10.14 2.58
C PRO A 101 -6.88 11.18 3.18
N GLN A 102 -6.64 11.10 4.47
CA GLN A 102 -5.67 11.98 5.12
C GLN A 102 -4.24 11.64 4.67
N ALA A 103 -3.94 10.36 4.49
CA ALA A 103 -2.62 9.88 4.04
C ALA A 103 -2.75 8.76 3.03
N LEU A 104 -1.80 8.74 2.09
CA LEU A 104 -1.60 7.65 1.13
C LEU A 104 -0.22 7.07 1.40
N ALA A 105 -0.15 5.80 1.75
CA ALA A 105 1.11 5.11 2.02
C ALA A 105 1.44 4.18 0.85
N ILE A 106 2.48 4.53 0.08
CA ILE A 106 2.93 3.72 -1.05
C ILE A 106 4.01 2.76 -0.56
N LEU A 107 3.78 1.47 -0.77
CA LEU A 107 4.59 0.41 -0.20
C LEU A 107 5.72 0.01 -1.15
N GLY A 108 6.71 0.87 -1.28
CA GLY A 108 7.88 0.65 -2.09
C GLY A 108 8.42 1.94 -2.70
N LYS A 109 9.72 2.16 -2.56
CA LYS A 109 10.36 3.39 -3.03
C LYS A 109 10.37 3.48 -4.55
N GLN A 110 10.74 2.40 -5.24
CA GLN A 110 10.75 2.41 -6.70
C GLN A 110 9.36 2.58 -7.30
N ALA A 111 8.35 1.97 -6.66
CA ALA A 111 6.97 2.12 -7.09
C ALA A 111 6.54 3.58 -7.02
N TYR A 112 6.91 4.28 -5.95
CA TYR A 112 6.63 5.70 -5.82
C TYR A 112 7.37 6.50 -6.90
N GLU A 113 8.67 6.27 -7.04
CA GLU A 113 9.50 7.02 -7.99
C GLU A 113 8.99 6.88 -9.43
N GLN A 114 8.66 5.66 -9.83
CA GLN A 114 8.15 5.40 -11.18
C GLN A 114 6.70 5.84 -11.36
N GLY A 115 5.87 5.62 -10.36
CA GLY A 115 4.45 5.97 -10.43
C GLY A 115 4.19 7.47 -10.44
N PHE A 116 5.02 8.23 -9.74
CA PHE A 116 4.85 9.68 -9.56
C PHE A 116 5.92 10.51 -10.26
N SER A 117 6.77 9.88 -11.09
CA SER A 117 7.86 10.56 -11.81
C SER A 117 8.77 11.36 -10.87
N GLN A 118 9.12 10.77 -9.74
CA GLN A 118 10.01 11.37 -8.75
C GLN A 118 11.36 10.67 -8.75
N ARG A 119 12.41 11.38 -8.40
CA ARG A 119 13.78 10.86 -8.31
C ARG A 119 14.30 11.05 -6.89
N GLY A 120 15.13 10.10 -6.43
CA GLY A 120 15.80 10.22 -5.16
C GLY A 120 14.86 10.32 -3.97
N ALA A 121 13.76 9.57 -4.00
CA ALA A 121 12.76 9.61 -2.93
C ALA A 121 13.37 9.19 -1.59
N GLN A 122 12.92 9.84 -0.53
CA GLN A 122 13.27 9.48 0.83
C GLN A 122 12.16 8.58 1.41
N TRP A 123 12.51 7.79 2.40
CA TRP A 123 11.51 7.05 3.17
C TRP A 123 10.69 8.03 4.03
N GLY A 124 9.45 7.66 4.31
CA GLY A 124 8.57 8.44 5.15
C GLY A 124 7.75 9.46 4.41
N LYS A 125 7.41 10.54 5.08
CA LYS A 125 6.53 11.58 4.52
C LYS A 125 7.24 12.35 3.41
N GLN A 126 6.54 12.51 2.29
CA GLN A 126 7.05 13.24 1.12
C GLN A 126 6.59 14.70 1.18
N THR A 127 7.30 15.56 0.45
CA THR A 127 6.86 16.96 0.26
C THR A 127 5.70 17.07 -0.72
N LEU A 128 5.66 16.16 -1.71
CA LEU A 128 4.57 16.12 -2.67
C LEU A 128 3.29 15.66 -1.98
N THR A 129 2.15 16.26 -2.34
CA THR A 129 0.84 15.88 -1.84
C THR A 129 -0.13 15.70 -3.01
N ILE A 130 -1.26 15.06 -2.74
CA ILE A 130 -2.38 15.01 -3.68
C ILE A 130 -3.52 15.80 -3.02
N GLY A 131 -3.69 17.07 -3.41
CA GLY A 131 -4.58 17.96 -2.68
C GLY A 131 -4.12 18.07 -1.23
N SER A 132 -5.01 17.76 -0.28
CA SER A 132 -4.68 17.73 1.14
C SER A 132 -4.16 16.38 1.63
N THR A 133 -4.12 15.36 0.76
CA THR A 133 -3.63 14.03 1.13
C THR A 133 -2.11 14.03 1.21
N GLN A 134 -1.55 13.66 2.35
CA GLN A 134 -0.12 13.46 2.52
C GLN A 134 0.31 12.16 1.86
N ILE A 135 1.48 12.17 1.21
CA ILE A 135 2.05 10.96 0.63
C ILE A 135 3.17 10.46 1.53
N TRP A 136 3.15 9.17 1.84
CA TRP A 136 4.18 8.47 2.59
C TRP A 136 4.75 7.35 1.74
N VAL A 137 6.06 7.14 1.83
CA VAL A 137 6.74 6.00 1.19
C VAL A 137 7.24 5.08 2.29
N LEU A 138 6.70 3.88 2.32
CA LEU A 138 7.00 2.89 3.35
C LEU A 138 7.63 1.65 2.71
N PRO A 139 8.45 0.90 3.46
CA PRO A 139 9.03 -0.33 2.92
C PRO A 139 7.97 -1.37 2.61
N ASN A 140 8.18 -2.12 1.54
CA ASN A 140 7.28 -3.19 1.11
C ASN A 140 7.29 -4.33 2.15
N PRO A 141 6.13 -4.76 2.65
CA PRO A 141 6.05 -5.83 3.64
C PRO A 141 6.12 -7.24 3.05
N SER A 142 6.34 -7.36 1.76
CA SER A 142 6.49 -8.65 1.06
C SER A 142 7.51 -9.53 1.75
N GLY A 143 7.29 -10.85 1.71
CA GLY A 143 8.27 -11.82 2.20
C GLY A 143 9.59 -11.79 1.45
N LEU A 144 9.62 -11.19 0.24
CA LEU A 144 10.85 -11.02 -0.54
C LEU A 144 11.66 -9.79 -0.10
N SER A 145 11.08 -8.91 0.69
CA SER A 145 11.76 -7.74 1.23
C SER A 145 12.75 -8.16 2.32
N ARG A 146 13.94 -7.57 2.31
CA ARG A 146 14.98 -7.85 3.32
C ARG A 146 14.85 -7.01 4.58
N VAL A 147 13.89 -6.12 4.63
CA VAL A 147 13.65 -5.28 5.80
C VAL A 147 13.09 -6.15 6.93
N SER A 148 13.64 -6.01 8.13
CA SER A 148 13.17 -6.77 9.29
C SER A 148 11.76 -6.35 9.70
N LEU A 149 11.04 -7.25 10.38
CA LEU A 149 9.72 -6.93 10.91
C LEU A 149 9.76 -5.70 11.81
N GLU A 150 10.78 -5.61 12.68
CA GLU A 150 10.93 -4.49 13.61
C GLU A 150 11.06 -3.15 12.88
N LYS A 151 11.87 -3.12 11.83
CA LYS A 151 12.06 -1.90 11.03
C LYS A 151 10.81 -1.54 10.24
N LEU A 152 10.09 -2.54 9.73
CA LEU A 152 8.80 -2.31 9.08
C LEU A 152 7.83 -1.65 10.05
N VAL A 153 7.70 -2.20 11.25
CA VAL A 153 6.78 -1.68 12.26
C VAL A 153 7.15 -0.25 12.64
N GLU A 154 8.44 0.05 12.84
CA GLU A 154 8.90 1.40 13.12
C GLU A 154 8.50 2.39 12.03
N ALA A 155 8.74 2.01 10.76
CA ALA A 155 8.45 2.89 9.64
C ALA A 155 6.94 3.17 9.52
N TYR A 156 6.11 2.14 9.66
CA TYR A 156 4.65 2.30 9.56
C TYR A 156 4.09 3.07 10.75
N ARG A 157 4.68 2.90 11.93
CA ARG A 157 4.24 3.59 13.13
C ARG A 157 4.39 5.10 13.04
N GLU A 158 5.36 5.59 12.29
CA GLU A 158 5.56 7.03 12.10
C GLU A 158 4.34 7.69 11.45
N LEU A 159 3.62 6.95 10.60
CA LEU A 159 2.42 7.46 9.95
C LEU A 159 1.22 7.43 10.88
N ASP A 160 1.16 6.48 11.81
CA ASP A 160 0.00 6.27 12.69
C ASP A 160 -0.34 7.47 13.59
#